data_51165b33bdd46081f83a6a91074793b9
#
_entry.id   51165b33bdd46081f83a6a91074793b9
#
_cell.length_a   1.000
_cell.length_b   1.000
_cell.length_c   1.000
_cell.angle_alpha   90.00
_cell.angle_beta   90.00
_cell.angle_gamma   90.00
#
_symmetry.space_group_name_H-M   'P 1'
#
loop_
_entity.id
_entity.type
_entity.pdbx_description
1 polymer ?
#
loop_
_entity_poly.entity_id
_entity_poly.type
_entity_poly.pdbx_seq_one_letter_code
_entity_poly.pdbx_strand_id
1 'polypeptide(L)'
;ETAALLVPARFVSQIHPNFREVMQLLAINAADEARHVEVFTRRALLRRPEMALSTAGGQASLKTLLDEPNFALASFMLSVLGEGSFLSLLRFIDHFGPDPVTRQVCRLAAQDEARHVAFGLAHLEEHARRDPSLLDRLARAVEHRHGALVHTAGLNEEVFDALVLLAAGRWDNLEAGWEAVVALRLEMDNGRQARLRRLGFTEPDAARLSSLHTRNFM
;
A
#
# COMPACT_ATOMS: atom_id res chain seq x y z
N GLU A 1 -1.35 7.71 3.18
CA GLU A 1 -0.25 8.08 4.09
C GLU A 1 -0.71 8.25 5.56
N THR A 2 -1.79 8.99 5.87
CA THR A 2 -2.20 9.17 7.28
C THR A 2 -2.51 7.86 8.01
N ALA A 3 -3.17 6.90 7.37
CA ALA A 3 -3.41 5.58 7.98
C ALA A 3 -2.10 4.78 8.11
N ALA A 4 -1.21 4.89 7.13
CA ALA A 4 0.12 4.27 7.16
C ALA A 4 0.98 4.83 8.30
N LEU A 5 0.84 6.13 8.61
CA LEU A 5 1.45 6.76 9.80
C LEU A 5 0.86 6.21 11.11
N LEU A 6 -0.48 6.16 11.22
CA LEU A 6 -1.14 5.84 12.49
C LEU A 6 -0.98 4.36 12.89
N VAL A 7 -0.92 3.44 11.93
CA VAL A 7 -0.77 2.01 12.22
C VAL A 7 0.54 1.70 12.92
N PRO A 8 1.75 2.00 12.38
CA PRO A 8 2.99 1.72 13.10
C PRO A 8 3.10 2.53 14.40
N ALA A 9 2.70 3.82 14.41
CA ALA A 9 2.76 4.66 15.60
C ALA A 9 1.97 4.06 16.78
N ARG A 10 0.79 3.51 16.52
CA ARG A 10 -0.03 2.85 17.55
C ARG A 10 0.68 1.67 18.20
N PHE A 11 1.40 0.87 17.41
CA PHE A 11 2.05 -0.34 17.92
C PHE A 11 3.38 -0.07 18.64
N VAL A 12 4.02 1.08 18.44
CA VAL A 12 5.27 1.42 19.16
C VAL A 12 5.14 1.24 20.67
N SER A 13 4.04 1.70 21.26
CA SER A 13 3.80 1.60 22.71
C SER A 13 3.36 0.21 23.19
N GLN A 14 3.05 -0.71 22.27
CA GLN A 14 2.55 -2.05 22.58
C GLN A 14 3.63 -3.13 22.46
N ILE A 15 4.75 -2.83 21.82
CA ILE A 15 5.86 -3.75 21.67
C ILE A 15 6.63 -3.85 22.98
N HIS A 16 6.89 -5.11 23.42
CA HIS A 16 7.68 -5.33 24.62
C HIS A 16 9.09 -4.72 24.49
N PRO A 17 9.61 -4.03 25.51
CA PRO A 17 10.92 -3.33 25.46
C PRO A 17 12.11 -4.19 25.04
N ASN A 18 12.05 -5.50 25.21
CA ASN A 18 13.10 -6.41 24.75
C ASN A 18 13.19 -6.51 23.21
N PHE A 19 12.17 -6.05 22.47
CA PHE A 19 12.16 -5.97 21.01
C PHE A 19 12.43 -4.54 20.54
N ARG A 20 13.51 -3.95 21.06
CA ARG A 20 13.89 -2.55 20.83
C ARG A 20 14.03 -2.22 19.34
N GLU A 21 14.60 -3.12 18.56
CA GLU A 21 14.79 -2.94 17.11
C GLU A 21 13.45 -2.84 16.37
N VAL A 22 12.45 -3.62 16.78
CA VAL A 22 11.08 -3.55 16.23
C VAL A 22 10.45 -2.19 16.56
N MET A 23 10.56 -1.72 17.80
CA MET A 23 10.07 -0.39 18.19
C MET A 23 10.74 0.72 17.40
N GLN A 24 12.06 0.64 17.22
CA GLN A 24 12.82 1.64 16.45
C GLN A 24 12.37 1.67 14.98
N LEU A 25 12.20 0.51 14.35
CA LEU A 25 11.72 0.43 12.97
C LEU A 25 10.30 0.97 12.81
N LEU A 26 9.38 0.65 13.73
CA LEU A 26 8.03 1.21 13.71
C LEU A 26 8.03 2.73 13.88
N ALA A 27 8.90 3.27 14.74
CA ALA A 27 9.05 4.71 14.93
C ALA A 27 9.63 5.39 13.67
N ILE A 28 10.59 4.75 13.00
CA ILE A 28 11.14 5.23 11.71
C ILE A 28 10.04 5.21 10.64
N ASN A 29 9.30 4.11 10.50
CA ASN A 29 8.19 4.04 9.55
C ASN A 29 7.19 5.18 9.79
N ALA A 30 6.76 5.37 11.04
CA ALA A 30 5.83 6.45 11.36
C ALA A 30 6.40 7.86 11.02
N ALA A 31 7.70 8.07 11.20
CA ALA A 31 8.36 9.33 10.83
C ALA A 31 8.47 9.52 9.31
N ASP A 32 8.72 8.44 8.56
CA ASP A 32 8.73 8.45 7.10
C ASP A 32 7.33 8.80 6.58
N GLU A 33 6.28 8.16 7.09
CA GLU A 33 4.89 8.43 6.71
C GLU A 33 4.45 9.86 7.04
N ALA A 34 4.87 10.41 8.18
CA ALA A 34 4.61 11.82 8.50
C ALA A 34 5.23 12.76 7.47
N ARG A 35 6.43 12.44 6.98
CA ARG A 35 7.10 13.18 5.92
C ARG A 35 6.38 13.00 4.57
N HIS A 36 5.89 11.80 4.24
CA HIS A 36 5.12 11.53 3.03
C HIS A 36 3.82 12.35 3.03
N VAL A 37 3.07 12.36 4.13
CA VAL A 37 1.86 13.21 4.29
C VAL A 37 2.19 14.67 3.95
N GLU A 38 3.27 15.20 4.51
CA GLU A 38 3.65 16.61 4.32
C GLU A 38 4.04 16.90 2.86
N VAL A 39 4.92 16.09 2.24
CA VAL A 39 5.42 16.39 0.90
C VAL A 39 4.33 16.18 -0.16
N PHE A 40 3.48 15.16 -0.04
CA PHE A 40 2.38 14.95 -0.98
C PHE A 40 1.30 16.01 -0.84
N THR A 41 0.98 16.42 0.39
CA THR A 41 0.07 17.55 0.64
C THR A 41 0.59 18.84 0.01
N ARG A 42 1.83 19.22 0.28
CA ARG A 42 2.43 20.41 -0.34
C ARG A 42 2.42 20.32 -1.87
N ARG A 43 2.76 19.13 -2.41
CA ARG A 43 2.78 18.95 -3.86
C ARG A 43 1.38 19.10 -4.48
N ALA A 44 0.35 18.56 -3.86
CA ALA A 44 -1.04 18.69 -4.31
C ALA A 44 -1.53 20.14 -4.26
N LEU A 45 -1.24 20.84 -3.18
CA LEU A 45 -1.66 22.24 -2.97
C LEU A 45 -0.99 23.25 -3.91
N LEU A 46 0.08 22.88 -4.63
CA LEU A 46 0.64 23.74 -5.68
C LEU A 46 -0.31 23.95 -6.86
N ARG A 47 -1.29 23.08 -7.05
CA ARG A 47 -2.21 23.08 -8.20
C ARG A 47 -3.68 23.13 -7.81
N ARG A 48 -3.99 23.04 -6.52
CA ARG A 48 -5.36 23.07 -5.98
C ARG A 48 -5.40 23.93 -4.72
N PRO A 49 -6.48 24.67 -4.48
CA PRO A 49 -6.61 25.51 -3.28
C PRO A 49 -6.81 24.68 -2.00
N GLU A 50 -7.31 23.46 -2.13
CA GLU A 50 -7.61 22.57 -1.00
C GLU A 50 -7.43 21.10 -1.37
N MET A 51 -7.26 20.22 -0.36
CA MET A 51 -7.19 18.78 -0.53
C MET A 51 -8.59 18.21 -0.74
N ALA A 52 -8.70 17.27 -1.70
CA ALA A 52 -9.90 16.47 -1.83
C ALA A 52 -9.94 15.37 -0.76
N LEU A 53 -11.15 14.99 -0.35
CA LEU A 53 -11.36 13.87 0.54
C LEU A 53 -11.29 12.53 -0.22
N SER A 54 -10.85 11.48 0.48
CA SER A 54 -10.96 10.12 -0.02
C SER A 54 -12.43 9.75 -0.22
N THR A 55 -12.72 8.86 -1.18
CA THR A 55 -14.06 8.29 -1.34
C THR A 55 -14.50 7.54 -0.07
N ALA A 56 -15.80 7.37 0.13
CA ALA A 56 -16.33 6.61 1.26
C ALA A 56 -15.76 5.18 1.31
N GLY A 57 -15.59 4.52 0.14
CA GLY A 57 -14.94 3.21 0.04
C GLY A 57 -13.46 3.25 0.43
N GLY A 58 -12.73 4.28 0.01
CA GLY A 58 -11.34 4.49 0.41
C GLY A 58 -11.21 4.68 1.93
N GLN A 59 -12.09 5.50 2.53
CA GLN A 59 -12.12 5.70 3.99
C GLN A 59 -12.46 4.40 4.74
N ALA A 60 -13.46 3.64 4.28
CA ALA A 60 -13.82 2.34 4.86
C ALA A 60 -12.64 1.36 4.79
N SER A 61 -11.92 1.34 3.68
CA SER A 61 -10.73 0.52 3.48
C SER A 61 -9.60 0.88 4.46
N LEU A 62 -9.28 2.17 4.61
CA LEU A 62 -8.28 2.65 5.57
C LEU A 62 -8.70 2.36 7.01
N LYS A 63 -9.99 2.48 7.31
CA LYS A 63 -10.53 2.15 8.65
C LYS A 63 -10.26 0.70 9.03
N THR A 64 -10.32 -0.26 8.12
CA THR A 64 -10.00 -1.67 8.42
C THR A 64 -8.57 -1.87 8.93
N LEU A 65 -7.63 -1.02 8.52
CA LEU A 65 -6.25 -1.03 9.01
C LEU A 65 -6.13 -0.42 10.41
N LEU A 66 -6.86 0.67 10.63
CA LEU A 66 -6.84 1.38 11.92
C LEU A 66 -7.54 0.58 13.02
N ASP A 67 -8.56 -0.18 12.68
CA ASP A 67 -9.33 -0.98 13.64
C ASP A 67 -8.67 -2.34 13.96
N GLU A 68 -7.71 -2.82 13.16
CA GLU A 68 -7.08 -4.12 13.36
C GLU A 68 -6.18 -4.12 14.61
N PRO A 69 -6.56 -4.82 15.71
CA PRO A 69 -5.81 -4.79 16.95
C PRO A 69 -4.56 -5.67 16.97
N ASN A 70 -4.46 -6.63 16.04
CA ASN A 70 -3.34 -7.56 15.99
C ASN A 70 -2.21 -7.00 15.13
N PHE A 71 -1.02 -6.86 15.70
CA PHE A 71 0.14 -6.30 15.00
C PHE A 71 0.51 -7.07 13.72
N ALA A 72 0.51 -8.42 13.77
CA ALA A 72 0.87 -9.21 12.59
C ALA A 72 -0.15 -9.02 11.45
N LEU A 73 -1.46 -8.98 11.76
CA LEU A 73 -2.50 -8.76 10.77
C LEU A 73 -2.46 -7.33 10.22
N ALA A 74 -2.29 -6.33 11.09
CA ALA A 74 -2.15 -4.94 10.68
C ALA A 74 -0.92 -4.72 9.78
N SER A 75 0.24 -5.26 10.18
CA SER A 75 1.48 -5.21 9.40
C SER A 75 1.33 -5.93 8.06
N PHE A 76 0.65 -7.07 8.01
CA PHE A 76 0.37 -7.77 6.76
C PHE A 76 -0.49 -6.94 5.80
N MET A 77 -1.60 -6.40 6.29
CA MET A 77 -2.49 -5.61 5.45
C MET A 77 -1.85 -4.29 5.00
N LEU A 78 -1.10 -3.63 5.88
CA LEU A 78 -0.42 -2.39 5.53
C LEU A 78 0.79 -2.66 4.64
N SER A 79 1.84 -3.30 5.19
CA SER A 79 3.14 -3.34 4.52
C SER A 79 3.17 -4.33 3.36
N VAL A 80 2.57 -5.53 3.51
CA VAL A 80 2.65 -6.56 2.46
C VAL A 80 1.66 -6.31 1.33
N LEU A 81 0.41 -5.98 1.65
CA LEU A 81 -0.63 -5.77 0.65
C LEU A 81 -0.70 -4.32 0.18
N GLY A 82 -0.78 -3.36 1.10
CA GLY A 82 -0.91 -1.94 0.80
C GLY A 82 0.37 -1.33 0.22
N GLU A 83 1.35 -1.01 1.07
CA GLU A 83 2.62 -0.36 0.70
C GLU A 83 3.34 -1.13 -0.40
N GLY A 84 3.34 -2.48 -0.32
CA GLY A 84 3.91 -3.32 -1.37
C GLY A 84 3.28 -3.13 -2.75
N SER A 85 2.00 -2.76 -2.83
CA SER A 85 1.34 -2.39 -4.09
C SER A 85 1.64 -0.95 -4.47
N PHE A 86 1.67 -0.03 -3.51
CA PHE A 86 2.01 1.36 -3.74
C PHE A 86 3.43 1.58 -4.26
N LEU A 87 4.36 0.67 -3.98
CA LEU A 87 5.71 0.72 -4.59
C LEU A 87 5.66 0.78 -6.12
N SER A 88 4.80 -0.02 -6.76
CA SER A 88 4.63 0.02 -8.22
C SER A 88 4.01 1.34 -8.68
N LEU A 89 3.03 1.87 -7.93
CA LEU A 89 2.42 3.16 -8.23
C LEU A 89 3.43 4.32 -8.11
N LEU A 90 4.24 4.34 -7.06
CA LEU A 90 5.27 5.37 -6.88
C LEU A 90 6.31 5.33 -7.99
N ARG A 91 6.73 4.12 -8.42
CA ARG A 91 7.63 3.95 -9.57
C ARG A 91 7.00 4.41 -10.88
N PHE A 92 5.72 4.12 -11.07
CA PHE A 92 4.96 4.61 -12.21
C PHE A 92 4.94 6.14 -12.25
N ILE A 93 4.68 6.79 -11.12
CA ILE A 93 4.68 8.27 -11.04
C ILE A 93 6.12 8.83 -11.17
N ASP A 94 7.15 8.15 -10.66
CA ASP A 94 8.55 8.54 -10.92
C ASP A 94 8.88 8.48 -12.41
N HIS A 95 8.32 7.52 -13.16
CA HIS A 95 8.56 7.41 -14.60
C HIS A 95 7.77 8.44 -15.42
N PHE A 96 6.47 8.53 -15.18
CA PHE A 96 5.55 9.36 -15.99
C PHE A 96 5.28 10.74 -15.38
N GLY A 97 5.78 11.06 -14.20
CA GLY A 97 5.50 12.30 -13.49
C GLY A 97 5.77 13.55 -14.32
N PRO A 98 4.93 14.59 -14.19
CA PRO A 98 4.91 15.74 -15.09
C PRO A 98 6.12 16.66 -14.94
N ASP A 99 6.83 16.56 -13.84
CA ASP A 99 7.99 17.41 -13.53
C ASP A 99 9.03 16.69 -12.65
N PRO A 100 10.29 17.18 -12.65
CA PRO A 100 11.37 16.55 -11.89
C PRO A 100 11.12 16.46 -10.39
N VAL A 101 10.40 17.42 -9.80
CA VAL A 101 10.12 17.44 -8.35
C VAL A 101 9.16 16.32 -7.99
N THR A 102 8.06 16.16 -8.74
CA THR A 102 7.10 15.05 -8.55
C THR A 102 7.81 13.70 -8.65
N ARG A 103 8.65 13.50 -9.69
CA ARG A 103 9.42 12.28 -9.86
C ARG A 103 10.37 12.03 -8.70
N GLN A 104 11.09 13.05 -8.25
CA GLN A 104 12.01 12.93 -7.11
C GLN A 104 11.30 12.57 -5.81
N VAL A 105 10.15 13.21 -5.53
CA VAL A 105 9.32 12.90 -4.35
C VAL A 105 8.90 11.42 -4.37
N CYS A 106 8.34 10.94 -5.48
CA CYS A 106 7.90 9.55 -5.59
C CYS A 106 9.07 8.55 -5.51
N ARG A 107 10.23 8.89 -6.07
CA ARG A 107 11.44 8.05 -5.96
C ARG A 107 11.93 7.92 -4.53
N LEU A 108 11.96 9.00 -3.76
CA LEU A 108 12.38 8.98 -2.36
C LEU A 108 11.36 8.24 -1.49
N ALA A 109 10.06 8.51 -1.66
CA ALA A 109 9.01 7.77 -0.97
C ALA A 109 9.10 6.26 -1.27
N ALA A 110 9.32 5.86 -2.54
CA ALA A 110 9.47 4.45 -2.89
C ALA A 110 10.69 3.77 -2.21
N GLN A 111 11.75 4.50 -1.90
CA GLN A 111 12.89 3.98 -1.13
C GLN A 111 12.51 3.72 0.33
N ASP A 112 11.71 4.61 0.93
CA ASP A 112 11.20 4.45 2.28
C ASP A 112 10.23 3.27 2.35
N GLU A 113 9.24 3.23 1.46
CA GLU A 113 8.26 2.14 1.35
C GLU A 113 8.92 0.76 1.16
N ALA A 114 10.00 0.69 0.38
CA ALA A 114 10.73 -0.55 0.20
C ALA A 114 11.31 -1.09 1.53
N ARG A 115 11.72 -0.20 2.45
CA ARG A 115 12.17 -0.60 3.80
C ARG A 115 11.00 -1.08 4.66
N HIS A 116 9.85 -0.39 4.61
CA HIS A 116 8.65 -0.77 5.34
C HIS A 116 8.16 -2.16 4.91
N VAL A 117 8.09 -2.40 3.61
CA VAL A 117 7.72 -3.71 3.04
C VAL A 117 8.72 -4.80 3.42
N ALA A 118 10.02 -4.52 3.33
CA ALA A 118 11.06 -5.49 3.69
C ALA A 118 10.99 -5.88 5.17
N PHE A 119 10.76 -4.90 6.06
CA PHE A 119 10.58 -5.16 7.48
C PHE A 119 9.32 -5.97 7.76
N GLY A 120 8.16 -5.57 7.19
CA GLY A 120 6.90 -6.27 7.37
C GLY A 120 6.97 -7.72 6.91
N LEU A 121 7.59 -7.98 5.74
CA LEU A 121 7.82 -9.33 5.23
C LEU A 121 8.72 -10.15 6.17
N ALA A 122 9.88 -9.63 6.54
CA ALA A 122 10.84 -10.36 7.39
C ALA A 122 10.24 -10.70 8.76
N HIS A 123 9.48 -9.76 9.35
CA HIS A 123 8.77 -10.00 10.61
C HIS A 123 7.73 -11.12 10.48
N LEU A 124 6.93 -11.11 9.42
CA LEU A 124 5.89 -12.10 9.20
C LEU A 124 6.46 -13.47 8.78
N GLU A 125 7.53 -13.52 8.01
CA GLU A 125 8.25 -14.76 7.69
C GLU A 125 8.75 -15.46 8.97
N GLU A 126 9.38 -14.70 9.87
CA GLU A 126 9.87 -15.25 11.14
C GLU A 126 8.72 -15.69 12.04
N HIS A 127 7.61 -14.93 12.06
CA HIS A 127 6.42 -15.31 12.82
C HIS A 127 5.78 -16.58 12.25
N ALA A 128 5.57 -16.67 10.94
CA ALA A 128 4.99 -17.87 10.29
C ALA A 128 5.88 -19.12 10.48
N ARG A 129 7.20 -18.95 10.51
CA ARG A 129 8.13 -20.05 10.79
C ARG A 129 7.98 -20.61 12.21
N ARG A 130 7.65 -19.75 13.19
CA ARG A 130 7.41 -20.15 14.59
C ARG A 130 5.98 -20.63 14.84
N ASP A 131 5.03 -20.05 14.13
CA ASP A 131 3.61 -20.38 14.23
C ASP A 131 2.99 -20.49 12.83
N PRO A 132 3.00 -21.67 12.22
CA PRO A 132 2.44 -21.91 10.89
C PRO A 132 0.94 -21.56 10.78
N SER A 133 0.19 -21.54 11.90
CA SER A 133 -1.22 -21.16 11.91
C SER A 133 -1.43 -19.66 11.58
N LEU A 134 -0.35 -18.88 11.56
CA LEU A 134 -0.41 -17.47 11.14
C LEU A 134 -0.93 -17.35 9.72
N LEU A 135 -0.51 -18.22 8.78
CA LEU A 135 -0.94 -18.13 7.38
C LEU A 135 -2.46 -18.22 7.24
N ASP A 136 -3.10 -19.12 7.99
CA ASP A 136 -4.56 -19.23 8.01
C ASP A 136 -5.22 -17.97 8.56
N ARG A 137 -4.62 -17.34 9.57
CA ARG A 137 -5.14 -16.07 10.12
C ARG A 137 -5.00 -14.93 9.13
N LEU A 138 -3.88 -14.85 8.41
CA LEU A 138 -3.65 -13.86 7.36
C LEU A 138 -4.65 -14.03 6.22
N ALA A 139 -4.88 -15.27 5.77
CA ALA A 139 -5.86 -15.57 4.73
C ALA A 139 -7.28 -15.13 5.14
N ARG A 140 -7.72 -15.52 6.35
CA ARG A 140 -9.02 -15.09 6.89
C ARG A 140 -9.14 -13.57 7.03
N ALA A 141 -8.07 -12.87 7.38
CA ALA A 141 -8.08 -11.41 7.46
C ALA A 141 -8.34 -10.76 6.09
N VAL A 142 -7.72 -11.28 5.01
CA VAL A 142 -8.00 -10.83 3.63
C VAL A 142 -9.44 -11.09 3.24
N GLU A 143 -9.96 -12.30 3.49
CA GLU A 143 -11.33 -12.69 3.17
C GLU A 143 -12.36 -11.84 3.92
N HIS A 144 -12.16 -11.65 5.22
CA HIS A 144 -13.00 -10.80 6.05
C HIS A 144 -13.02 -9.35 5.54
N ARG A 145 -11.84 -8.81 5.26
CA ARG A 145 -11.70 -7.46 4.72
C ARG A 145 -12.36 -7.32 3.35
N HIS A 146 -12.19 -8.30 2.47
CA HIS A 146 -12.88 -8.32 1.17
C HIS A 146 -14.39 -8.31 1.35
N GLY A 147 -14.95 -9.18 2.21
CA GLY A 147 -16.38 -9.22 2.52
C GLY A 147 -16.93 -7.89 3.04
N ALA A 148 -16.16 -7.17 3.86
CA ALA A 148 -16.54 -5.85 4.35
C ALA A 148 -16.49 -4.74 3.29
N LEU A 149 -15.67 -4.89 2.26
CA LEU A 149 -15.39 -3.83 1.27
C LEU A 149 -15.95 -4.10 -0.12
N VAL A 150 -16.37 -5.32 -0.43
CA VAL A 150 -16.79 -5.74 -1.78
C VAL A 150 -17.94 -4.91 -2.35
N HIS A 151 -18.81 -4.38 -1.50
CA HIS A 151 -19.94 -3.53 -1.89
C HIS A 151 -19.65 -2.04 -1.76
N THR A 152 -18.45 -1.65 -1.37
CA THR A 152 -18.06 -0.24 -1.34
C THR A 152 -17.65 0.23 -2.74
N ALA A 153 -17.88 1.50 -3.05
CA ALA A 153 -17.38 2.09 -4.29
C ALA A 153 -15.86 1.92 -4.37
N GLY A 154 -15.40 1.47 -5.51
CA GLY A 154 -13.97 1.33 -5.79
C GLY A 154 -13.23 2.67 -5.83
N LEU A 155 -12.01 2.66 -6.36
CA LEU A 155 -11.26 3.88 -6.65
C LEU A 155 -12.12 4.86 -7.44
N ASN A 156 -11.93 6.13 -7.11
CA ASN A 156 -12.48 7.21 -7.90
C ASN A 156 -11.99 7.07 -9.36
N GLU A 157 -12.91 7.03 -10.30
CA GLU A 157 -12.61 6.97 -11.75
C GLU A 157 -11.62 8.07 -12.15
N GLU A 158 -11.71 9.25 -11.53
CA GLU A 158 -10.78 10.35 -11.72
C GLU A 158 -9.31 9.97 -11.48
N VAL A 159 -9.04 9.04 -10.56
CA VAL A 159 -7.67 8.57 -10.29
C VAL A 159 -7.15 7.74 -11.47
N PHE A 160 -7.97 6.85 -12.02
CA PHE A 160 -7.61 6.08 -13.20
C PHE A 160 -7.37 6.98 -14.41
N ASP A 161 -8.29 7.90 -14.66
CA ASP A 161 -8.18 8.86 -15.76
C ASP A 161 -6.91 9.70 -15.62
N ALA A 162 -6.60 10.14 -14.39
CA ALA A 162 -5.38 10.89 -14.13
C ALA A 162 -4.11 10.07 -14.42
N LEU A 163 -4.08 8.78 -14.07
CA LEU A 163 -2.94 7.91 -14.37
C LEU A 163 -2.80 7.64 -15.87
N VAL A 164 -3.92 7.44 -16.59
CA VAL A 164 -3.92 7.29 -18.05
C VAL A 164 -3.38 8.56 -18.72
N LEU A 165 -3.90 9.72 -18.32
CA LEU A 165 -3.45 11.01 -18.84
C LEU A 165 -1.98 11.28 -18.53
N LEU A 166 -1.55 10.94 -17.32
CA LEU A 166 -0.16 11.07 -16.89
C LEU A 166 0.78 10.27 -17.79
N ALA A 167 0.44 9.00 -18.05
CA ALA A 167 1.24 8.12 -18.87
C ALA A 167 1.16 8.46 -20.38
N ALA A 168 -0.02 8.90 -20.85
CA ALA A 168 -0.19 9.34 -22.23
C ALA A 168 0.64 10.61 -22.54
N GLY A 169 0.79 11.52 -21.57
CA GLY A 169 1.47 12.80 -21.73
C GLY A 169 0.77 13.80 -22.66
N ARG A 170 -0.13 13.33 -23.54
CA ARG A 170 -0.89 14.12 -24.52
C ARG A 170 -2.18 13.41 -24.89
N TRP A 171 -3.20 14.17 -25.31
CA TRP A 171 -4.55 13.66 -25.58
C TRP A 171 -4.66 12.66 -26.74
N ASP A 172 -3.80 12.72 -27.69
CA ASP A 172 -3.81 11.85 -28.87
C ASP A 172 -3.05 10.53 -28.63
N ASN A 173 -2.56 10.27 -27.41
CA ASN A 173 -1.80 9.09 -27.02
C ASN A 173 -2.48 8.32 -25.86
N LEU A 174 -3.79 8.46 -25.69
CA LEU A 174 -4.53 7.83 -24.59
C LEU A 174 -4.46 6.31 -24.59
N GLU A 175 -4.36 5.69 -25.77
CA GLU A 175 -4.23 4.24 -25.88
C GLU A 175 -2.94 3.75 -25.19
N ALA A 176 -1.80 4.38 -25.45
CA ALA A 176 -0.56 4.04 -24.78
C ALA A 176 -0.61 4.34 -23.27
N GLY A 177 -1.32 5.40 -22.86
CA GLY A 177 -1.59 5.68 -21.45
C GLY A 177 -2.39 4.58 -20.76
N TRP A 178 -3.43 4.09 -21.44
CA TRP A 178 -4.22 2.95 -20.96
C TRP A 178 -3.39 1.66 -20.85
N GLU A 179 -2.61 1.34 -21.86
CA GLU A 179 -1.72 0.17 -21.84
C GLU A 179 -0.73 0.25 -20.66
N ALA A 180 -0.17 1.44 -20.39
CA ALA A 180 0.71 1.64 -19.23
C ALA A 180 0.00 1.40 -17.88
N VAL A 181 -1.26 1.81 -17.73
CA VAL A 181 -2.04 1.56 -16.52
C VAL A 181 -2.43 0.08 -16.39
N VAL A 182 -2.73 -0.60 -17.49
CA VAL A 182 -2.95 -2.05 -17.49
C VAL A 182 -1.68 -2.79 -17.05
N ALA A 183 -0.51 -2.38 -17.56
CA ALA A 183 0.78 -2.94 -17.15
C ALA A 183 1.08 -2.69 -15.66
N LEU A 184 0.78 -1.49 -15.13
CA LEU A 184 0.89 -1.18 -13.72
C LEU A 184 0.05 -2.12 -12.85
N ARG A 185 -1.22 -2.35 -13.22
CA ARG A 185 -2.10 -3.26 -12.49
C ARG A 185 -1.56 -4.68 -12.44
N LEU A 186 -1.04 -5.16 -13.57
CA LEU A 186 -0.43 -6.48 -13.65
C LEU A 186 0.83 -6.58 -12.79
N GLU A 187 1.68 -5.54 -12.79
CA GLU A 187 2.86 -5.47 -11.93
C GLU A 187 2.48 -5.51 -10.45
N MET A 188 1.45 -4.76 -10.04
CA MET A 188 0.93 -4.74 -8.67
C MET A 188 0.42 -6.13 -8.25
N ASP A 189 -0.32 -6.82 -9.11
CA ASP A 189 -0.84 -8.17 -8.83
C ASP A 189 0.30 -9.18 -8.72
N ASN A 190 1.23 -9.21 -9.67
CA ASN A 190 2.40 -10.07 -9.64
C ASN A 190 3.26 -9.84 -8.39
N GLY A 191 3.44 -8.58 -8.01
CA GLY A 191 4.15 -8.19 -6.80
C GLY A 191 3.46 -8.71 -5.52
N ARG A 192 2.12 -8.60 -5.42
CA ARG A 192 1.37 -9.17 -4.29
C ARG A 192 1.52 -10.69 -4.22
N GLN A 193 1.33 -11.37 -5.34
CA GLN A 193 1.49 -12.83 -5.38
C GLN A 193 2.90 -13.26 -4.97
N ALA A 194 3.94 -12.55 -5.45
CA ALA A 194 5.32 -12.84 -5.07
C ALA A 194 5.56 -12.67 -3.57
N ARG A 195 5.02 -11.62 -2.95
CA ARG A 195 5.12 -11.41 -1.49
C ARG A 195 4.36 -12.47 -0.70
N LEU A 196 3.17 -12.87 -1.15
CA LEU A 196 2.38 -13.93 -0.52
C LEU A 196 3.10 -15.29 -0.58
N ARG A 197 3.68 -15.65 -1.75
CA ARG A 197 4.49 -16.88 -1.87
C ARG A 197 5.72 -16.85 -0.96
N ARG A 198 6.36 -15.70 -0.86
CA ARG A 198 7.50 -15.51 0.04
C ARG A 198 7.15 -15.74 1.51
N LEU A 199 5.92 -15.38 1.93
CA LEU A 199 5.42 -15.68 3.27
C LEU A 199 5.10 -17.16 3.50
N GLY A 200 5.06 -18.00 2.46
CA GLY A 200 4.78 -19.42 2.53
C GLY A 200 3.42 -19.84 1.99
N PHE A 201 2.63 -18.95 1.42
CA PHE A 201 1.41 -19.36 0.72
C PHE A 201 1.72 -20.14 -0.55
N THR A 202 0.87 -21.13 -0.84
CA THR A 202 0.94 -21.86 -2.12
C THR A 202 0.64 -20.92 -3.30
N GLU A 203 1.05 -21.30 -4.50
CA GLU A 203 0.77 -20.48 -5.68
C GLU A 203 -0.73 -20.27 -5.92
N PRO A 204 -1.61 -21.29 -5.80
CA PRO A 204 -3.06 -21.10 -5.88
C PRO A 204 -3.61 -20.16 -4.80
N ASP A 205 -3.15 -20.26 -3.56
CA ASP A 205 -3.60 -19.38 -2.48
C ASP A 205 -3.11 -17.95 -2.69
N ALA A 206 -1.88 -17.76 -3.12
CA ALA A 206 -1.34 -16.44 -3.43
C ALA A 206 -2.14 -15.76 -4.55
N ALA A 207 -2.48 -16.48 -5.62
CA ALA A 207 -3.33 -15.97 -6.69
C ALA A 207 -4.75 -15.65 -6.19
N ARG A 208 -5.35 -16.56 -5.43
CA ARG A 208 -6.69 -16.37 -4.84
C ARG A 208 -6.72 -15.16 -3.91
N LEU A 209 -5.81 -15.05 -2.96
CA LEU A 209 -5.75 -13.94 -2.00
C LEU A 209 -5.45 -12.61 -2.69
N SER A 210 -4.58 -12.62 -3.72
CA SER A 210 -4.33 -11.41 -4.51
C SER A 210 -5.58 -10.95 -5.26
N SER A 211 -6.40 -11.88 -5.79
CA SER A 211 -7.64 -11.53 -6.49
C SER A 211 -8.72 -10.92 -5.58
N LEU A 212 -8.65 -11.17 -4.27
CA LEU A 212 -9.54 -10.56 -3.27
C LEU A 212 -9.14 -9.13 -2.90
N HIS A 213 -8.02 -8.64 -3.44
CA HIS A 213 -7.62 -7.26 -3.23
C HIS A 213 -8.64 -6.32 -3.87
N THR A 214 -9.33 -5.55 -3.06
CA THR A 214 -10.43 -4.71 -3.52
C THR A 214 -9.92 -3.52 -4.33
N ARG A 215 -10.75 -3.02 -5.27
CA ARG A 215 -10.44 -1.83 -6.07
C ARG A 215 -10.22 -0.55 -5.25
N ASN A 216 -10.48 -0.59 -3.95
CA ASN A 216 -10.23 0.52 -3.02
C ASN A 216 -8.74 0.72 -2.72
N PHE A 217 -7.90 -0.20 -3.16
CA PHE A 217 -6.44 -0.12 -3.11
C PHE A 217 -5.87 -0.41 -4.46
N MET A 218 -6.13 0.25 -5.44
CA MET A 218 -5.57 -0.09 -6.74
C MET A 218 -4.86 -1.44 -6.86
#